data_b006b28faf059224c72caee1ff6fc0c8
#
_entry.id   b006b28faf059224c72caee1ff6fc0c8
#
_cell.length_a   1.000
_cell.length_b   1.000
_cell.length_c   1.000
_cell.angle_alpha   90.00
_cell.angle_beta   90.00
_cell.angle_gamma   90.00
#
_symmetry.space_group_name_H-M   'P 1'
#
loop_
_entity.id
_entity.type
_entity.pdbx_description
1 polymer ?
#
loop_
_entity_poly.entity_id
_entity_poly.type
_entity_poly.pdbx_seq_one_letter_code
_entity_poly.pdbx_strand_id
1 'polypeptide(L)'
;MSAIQKQDPAVSEILRAEMKRQSEGIELIPSENYVSPAILEAMGSIFTNKYSEGYPGKRYYGGQQFVDQIENLAIERAKKLFNAEHVNVQPYSGSPANQAVYLALCGPEDKVMGHCLPDGGHLTHGWKVNFSGLNYKSVQYHVKEDGLIDFEEVRALAREHKPKLIWC
;
A
#
# COMPACT_ATOMS: atom_id res chain seq x y z
N MET A 1 16.40 -23.16 19.97
CA MET A 1 14.94 -23.01 19.87
C MET A 1 14.62 -21.53 19.84
N SER A 2 13.81 -21.08 18.87
CA SER A 2 13.31 -19.69 18.83
C SER A 2 12.34 -19.42 19.99
N ALA A 3 12.10 -18.14 20.32
CA ALA A 3 11.13 -17.78 21.34
C ALA A 3 9.72 -18.31 21.01
N ILE A 4 9.30 -18.20 19.74
CA ILE A 4 8.01 -18.72 19.26
C ILE A 4 7.92 -20.23 19.47
N GLN A 5 8.96 -20.99 19.15
CA GLN A 5 8.95 -22.44 19.30
C GLN A 5 8.79 -22.88 20.76
N LYS A 6 9.29 -22.06 21.70
CA LYS A 6 9.14 -22.36 23.13
C LYS A 6 7.75 -22.00 23.66
N GLN A 7 7.18 -20.90 23.17
CA GLN A 7 5.94 -20.34 23.70
C GLN A 7 4.71 -20.89 22.99
N ASP A 8 4.78 -21.08 21.67
CA ASP A 8 3.69 -21.59 20.84
C ASP A 8 4.25 -22.51 19.74
N PRO A 9 4.39 -23.81 20.04
CA PRO A 9 4.88 -24.79 19.06
C PRO A 9 4.02 -24.89 17.80
N ALA A 10 2.70 -24.71 17.91
CA ALA A 10 1.78 -24.79 16.78
C ALA A 10 2.03 -23.66 15.77
N VAL A 11 2.16 -22.42 16.25
CA VAL A 11 2.55 -21.29 15.40
C VAL A 11 3.92 -21.50 14.77
N SER A 12 4.88 -22.04 15.53
CA SER A 12 6.22 -22.32 15.01
C SER A 12 6.20 -23.37 13.89
N GLU A 13 5.30 -24.35 13.96
CA GLU A 13 5.13 -25.37 12.91
C GLU A 13 4.54 -24.76 11.64
N ILE A 14 3.51 -23.92 11.76
CA ILE A 14 2.90 -23.22 10.65
C ILE A 14 3.93 -22.32 9.94
N LEU A 15 4.72 -21.57 10.71
CA LEU A 15 5.78 -20.71 10.14
C LEU A 15 6.82 -21.53 9.36
N ARG A 16 7.20 -22.69 9.85
CA ARG A 16 8.13 -23.58 9.12
C ARG A 16 7.51 -24.15 7.85
N ALA A 17 6.23 -24.50 7.89
CA ALA A 17 5.51 -24.98 6.72
C ALA A 17 5.42 -23.90 5.64
N GLU A 18 5.13 -22.65 6.03
CA GLU A 18 5.10 -21.51 5.11
C GLU A 18 6.48 -21.17 4.54
N MET A 19 7.52 -21.19 5.36
CA MET A 19 8.90 -21.03 4.86
C MET A 19 9.25 -22.08 3.80
N LYS A 20 8.85 -23.34 4.04
CA LYS A 20 9.04 -24.43 3.07
C LYS A 20 8.26 -24.16 1.79
N ARG A 21 6.97 -23.79 1.89
CA ARG A 21 6.13 -23.47 0.74
C ARG A 21 6.77 -22.38 -0.13
N GLN A 22 7.23 -21.29 0.49
CA GLN A 22 7.87 -20.19 -0.23
C GLN A 22 9.20 -20.57 -0.86
N SER A 23 9.97 -21.49 -0.24
CA SER A 23 11.26 -21.92 -0.79
C SER A 23 11.13 -22.94 -1.92
N GLU A 24 10.03 -23.68 -1.99
CA GLU A 24 9.82 -24.75 -2.98
C GLU A 24 8.85 -24.34 -4.10
N GLY A 25 8.08 -23.26 -3.91
CA GLY A 25 7.11 -22.76 -4.86
C GLY A 25 7.66 -21.66 -5.76
N ILE A 26 7.11 -21.56 -6.97
CA ILE A 26 7.30 -20.40 -7.84
C ILE A 26 6.08 -19.49 -7.66
N GLU A 27 6.32 -18.29 -7.13
CA GLU A 27 5.28 -17.28 -6.97
C GLU A 27 5.05 -16.54 -8.30
N LEU A 28 3.80 -16.58 -8.79
CA LEU A 28 3.41 -15.96 -10.06
C LEU A 28 2.50 -14.72 -9.86
N ILE A 29 2.26 -14.32 -8.62
CA ILE A 29 1.53 -13.08 -8.32
C ILE A 29 2.54 -11.91 -8.41
N PRO A 30 2.47 -11.06 -9.45
CA PRO A 30 3.54 -10.07 -9.71
C PRO A 30 3.62 -8.95 -8.66
N SER A 31 2.60 -8.79 -7.83
CA SER A 31 2.56 -7.82 -6.74
C SER A 31 3.14 -8.35 -5.42
N GLU A 32 3.47 -9.64 -5.31
CA GLU A 32 4.14 -10.20 -4.14
C GLU A 32 5.66 -10.01 -4.23
N ASN A 33 6.31 -9.86 -3.07
CA ASN A 33 7.75 -9.68 -2.99
C ASN A 33 8.33 -10.41 -1.76
N TYR A 34 9.47 -11.04 -1.94
CA TYR A 34 10.25 -11.63 -0.85
C TYR A 34 11.09 -10.53 -0.19
N VAL A 35 10.73 -10.16 1.02
CA VAL A 35 11.46 -9.14 1.78
C VAL A 35 12.78 -9.69 2.33
N SER A 36 13.76 -8.81 2.52
CA SER A 36 15.04 -9.20 3.11
C SER A 36 14.90 -9.58 4.60
N PRO A 37 15.80 -10.41 5.15
CA PRO A 37 15.83 -10.70 6.58
C PRO A 37 15.85 -9.44 7.45
N ALA A 38 16.55 -8.38 7.02
CA ALA A 38 16.62 -7.12 7.74
C ALA A 38 15.23 -6.43 7.86
N ILE A 39 14.36 -6.54 6.84
CA ILE A 39 12.99 -6.03 6.92
C ILE A 39 12.18 -6.84 7.94
N LEU A 40 12.29 -8.17 7.92
CA LEU A 40 11.59 -9.02 8.90
C LEU A 40 12.05 -8.71 10.34
N GLU A 41 13.34 -8.50 10.56
CA GLU A 41 13.89 -8.11 11.87
C GLU A 41 13.37 -6.74 12.31
N ALA A 42 13.35 -5.76 11.42
CA ALA A 42 12.85 -4.42 11.71
C ALA A 42 11.35 -4.43 12.05
N MET A 43 10.53 -5.18 11.32
CA MET A 43 9.09 -5.30 11.57
C MET A 43 8.78 -6.01 12.89
N GLY A 44 9.59 -7.00 13.29
CA GLY A 44 9.47 -7.71 14.56
C GLY A 44 10.21 -7.05 15.73
N SER A 45 10.65 -5.81 15.59
CA SER A 45 11.45 -5.11 16.59
C SER A 45 10.60 -4.56 17.74
N ILE A 46 11.31 -4.03 18.77
CA ILE A 46 10.68 -3.44 19.96
C ILE A 46 9.80 -2.21 19.65
N PHE A 47 9.90 -1.61 18.47
CA PHE A 47 8.97 -0.57 18.02
C PHE A 47 7.51 -1.02 17.98
N THR A 48 7.25 -2.33 17.85
CA THR A 48 5.92 -2.93 17.98
C THR A 48 5.22 -2.58 19.30
N ASN A 49 5.98 -2.30 20.36
CA ASN A 49 5.46 -1.97 21.68
C ASN A 49 5.03 -0.51 21.83
N LYS A 50 5.33 0.36 20.84
CA LYS A 50 5.20 1.80 21.01
C LYS A 50 4.01 2.39 20.27
N TYR A 51 3.15 2.99 21.02
CA TYR A 51 2.05 3.80 20.51
C TYR A 51 2.58 5.18 20.05
N SER A 52 2.26 5.62 18.77
CA SER A 52 2.95 6.76 18.13
C SER A 52 2.04 7.64 17.28
N GLU A 53 0.88 8.03 17.83
CA GLU A 53 -0.01 8.97 17.16
C GLU A 53 0.63 10.33 16.95
N GLY A 54 0.26 11.01 15.87
CA GLY A 54 0.81 12.29 15.46
C GLY A 54 1.98 12.15 14.50
N TYR A 55 2.76 13.20 14.36
CA TYR A 55 3.92 13.27 13.45
C TYR A 55 5.19 13.60 14.22
N PRO A 56 6.39 13.38 13.66
CA PRO A 56 7.65 13.77 14.30
C PRO A 56 7.62 15.20 14.82
N GLY A 57 7.97 15.39 16.09
CA GLY A 57 7.92 16.67 16.79
C GLY A 57 6.51 17.18 17.17
N LYS A 58 5.44 16.44 16.80
CA LYS A 58 4.03 16.78 17.09
C LYS A 58 3.26 15.53 17.54
N ARG A 59 3.76 14.85 18.57
CA ARG A 59 3.14 13.64 19.12
C ARG A 59 2.19 13.96 20.26
N TYR A 60 1.23 13.07 20.46
CA TYR A 60 0.27 13.17 21.57
C TYR A 60 0.80 12.55 22.86
N TYR A 61 1.83 11.69 22.80
CA TYR A 61 2.37 10.93 23.93
C TYR A 61 3.89 11.13 24.07
N GLY A 62 4.40 10.91 25.26
CA GLY A 62 5.84 10.89 25.53
C GLY A 62 6.56 9.66 25.01
N GLY A 63 7.90 9.65 25.13
CA GLY A 63 8.74 8.53 24.72
C GLY A 63 8.91 8.35 23.21
N GLN A 64 8.77 9.42 22.43
CA GLN A 64 8.74 9.38 20.97
C GLN A 64 10.09 9.71 20.31
N GLN A 65 11.12 9.99 21.10
CA GLN A 65 12.40 10.47 20.57
C GLN A 65 13.05 9.53 19.56
N PHE A 66 12.89 8.23 19.70
CA PHE A 66 13.44 7.24 18.76
C PHE A 66 12.48 6.93 17.60
N VAL A 67 11.17 7.00 17.87
CA VAL A 67 10.15 6.88 16.81
C VAL A 67 10.26 8.06 15.85
N ASP A 68 10.46 9.27 16.35
CA ASP A 68 10.69 10.45 15.51
C ASP A 68 11.93 10.29 14.63
N GLN A 69 13.01 9.72 15.19
CA GLN A 69 14.24 9.50 14.43
C GLN A 69 14.04 8.48 13.29
N ILE A 70 13.40 7.34 13.57
CA ILE A 70 13.19 6.31 12.53
C ILE A 70 12.20 6.78 11.47
N GLU A 71 11.14 7.49 11.86
CA GLU A 71 10.18 8.04 10.91
C GLU A 71 10.80 9.12 10.02
N ASN A 72 11.56 10.06 10.58
CA ASN A 72 12.30 11.06 9.82
C ASN A 72 13.31 10.42 8.86
N LEU A 73 14.05 9.41 9.32
CA LEU A 73 14.97 8.66 8.47
C LEU A 73 14.27 8.00 7.28
N ALA A 74 13.10 7.41 7.52
CA ALA A 74 12.29 6.80 6.47
C ALA A 74 11.79 7.86 5.47
N ILE A 75 11.28 8.99 5.95
CA ILE A 75 10.85 10.13 5.12
C ILE A 75 12.01 10.63 4.24
N GLU A 76 13.17 10.85 4.82
CA GLU A 76 14.35 11.37 4.10
C GLU A 76 14.82 10.40 3.00
N ARG A 77 14.87 9.11 3.33
CA ARG A 77 15.25 8.07 2.38
C ARG A 77 14.24 7.95 1.23
N ALA A 78 12.95 7.99 1.54
CA ALA A 78 11.89 7.94 0.53
C ALA A 78 11.92 9.18 -0.36
N LYS A 79 12.10 10.40 0.19
CA LYS A 79 12.30 11.63 -0.59
C LYS A 79 13.45 11.48 -1.59
N LYS A 80 14.59 10.97 -1.13
CA LYS A 80 15.75 10.77 -1.98
C LYS A 80 15.51 9.71 -3.05
N LEU A 81 14.87 8.59 -2.69
CA LEU A 81 14.62 7.47 -3.59
C LEU A 81 13.67 7.86 -4.74
N PHE A 82 12.60 8.58 -4.41
CA PHE A 82 11.54 8.95 -5.36
C PHE A 82 11.68 10.37 -5.91
N ASN A 83 12.75 11.09 -5.53
CA ASN A 83 12.94 12.51 -5.87
C ASN A 83 11.69 13.34 -5.55
N ALA A 84 11.09 13.12 -4.37
CA ALA A 84 9.85 13.74 -3.94
C ALA A 84 10.11 14.86 -2.92
N GLU A 85 9.36 15.97 -3.03
CA GLU A 85 9.44 17.08 -2.07
C GLU A 85 8.78 16.73 -0.73
N HIS A 86 7.68 15.95 -0.78
CA HIS A 86 6.89 15.56 0.39
C HIS A 86 6.65 14.06 0.40
N VAL A 87 6.77 13.46 1.58
CA VAL A 87 6.55 12.02 1.80
C VAL A 87 5.82 11.82 3.12
N ASN A 88 4.85 10.94 3.11
CA ASN A 88 4.22 10.39 4.30
C ASN A 88 4.48 8.88 4.33
N VAL A 89 5.14 8.39 5.38
CA VAL A 89 5.50 6.97 5.56
C VAL A 89 4.60 6.25 6.56
N GLN A 90 3.55 6.89 7.06
CA GLN A 90 2.68 6.30 8.09
C GLN A 90 1.67 5.28 7.59
N PRO A 91 1.17 5.30 6.32
CA PRO A 91 0.26 4.26 5.87
C PRO A 91 0.91 2.88 5.99
N TYR A 92 0.20 1.94 6.61
CA TYR A 92 0.71 0.59 6.87
C TYR A 92 0.58 -0.38 5.70
N SER A 93 -0.12 0.04 4.63
CA SER A 93 -0.21 -0.70 3.35
C SER A 93 -0.66 0.21 2.22
N GLY A 94 -0.63 -0.30 0.96
CA GLY A 94 -1.02 0.47 -0.22
C GLY A 94 -2.47 0.92 -0.21
N SER A 95 -3.41 0.08 0.23
CA SER A 95 -4.85 0.45 0.26
C SER A 95 -5.14 1.64 1.17
N PRO A 96 -4.65 1.73 2.42
CA PRO A 96 -4.78 2.94 3.23
C PRO A 96 -4.05 4.16 2.66
N ALA A 97 -2.91 3.96 2.00
CA ALA A 97 -2.22 5.06 1.31
C ALA A 97 -3.10 5.64 0.20
N ASN A 98 -3.68 4.79 -0.65
CA ASN A 98 -4.59 5.22 -1.70
C ASN A 98 -5.85 5.86 -1.12
N GLN A 99 -6.42 5.30 -0.03
CA GLN A 99 -7.57 5.89 0.65
C GLN A 99 -7.28 7.31 1.17
N ALA A 100 -6.08 7.54 1.71
CA ALA A 100 -5.67 8.88 2.14
C ALA A 100 -5.65 9.88 0.97
N VAL A 101 -5.20 9.47 -0.22
CA VAL A 101 -5.25 10.29 -1.43
C VAL A 101 -6.69 10.60 -1.83
N TYR A 102 -7.58 9.61 -1.81
CA TYR A 102 -9.00 9.86 -2.06
C TYR A 102 -9.59 10.88 -1.10
N LEU A 103 -9.36 10.72 0.20
CA LEU A 103 -9.87 11.63 1.23
C LEU A 103 -9.31 13.05 1.10
N ALA A 104 -8.08 13.19 0.62
CA ALA A 104 -7.45 14.49 0.41
C ALA A 104 -7.97 15.23 -0.83
N LEU A 105 -8.32 14.50 -1.90
CA LEU A 105 -8.60 15.09 -3.21
C LEU A 105 -10.06 15.02 -3.62
N CYS A 106 -10.84 14.07 -3.10
CA CYS A 106 -12.20 13.78 -3.56
C CYS A 106 -13.21 13.89 -2.43
N GLY A 107 -14.38 14.47 -2.75
CA GLY A 107 -15.58 14.36 -1.91
C GLY A 107 -16.38 13.10 -2.22
N PRO A 108 -17.34 12.73 -1.36
CA PRO A 108 -18.29 11.65 -1.66
C PRO A 108 -18.95 11.87 -3.02
N GLU A 109 -19.16 10.77 -3.76
CA GLU A 109 -19.80 10.80 -5.09
C GLU A 109 -19.00 11.52 -6.21
N ASP A 110 -17.79 12.03 -5.94
CA ASP A 110 -16.94 12.55 -7.00
C ASP A 110 -16.57 11.45 -8.00
N LYS A 111 -16.36 11.85 -9.24
CA LYS A 111 -15.92 10.93 -10.29
C LYS A 111 -14.43 10.66 -10.15
N VAL A 112 -14.09 9.38 -10.20
CA VAL A 112 -12.71 8.88 -10.21
C VAL A 112 -12.55 7.93 -11.38
N MET A 113 -11.35 7.82 -11.91
CA MET A 113 -11.06 6.92 -13.03
C MET A 113 -9.88 6.02 -12.67
N GLY A 114 -9.92 4.77 -13.09
CA GLY A 114 -8.86 3.82 -12.78
C GLY A 114 -8.79 2.65 -13.73
N HIS A 115 -7.63 2.02 -13.76
CA HIS A 115 -7.40 0.81 -14.54
C HIS A 115 -8.26 -0.34 -14.00
N CYS A 116 -8.95 -1.05 -14.90
CA CYS A 116 -9.85 -2.13 -14.53
C CYS A 116 -9.10 -3.29 -13.88
N LEU A 117 -9.67 -3.86 -12.80
CA LEU A 117 -9.02 -4.94 -12.04
C LEU A 117 -8.66 -6.18 -12.89
N PRO A 118 -9.55 -6.73 -13.73
CA PRO A 118 -9.21 -7.87 -14.59
C PRO A 118 -8.06 -7.61 -15.58
N ASP A 119 -7.79 -6.36 -15.87
CA ASP A 119 -6.75 -5.94 -16.82
C ASP A 119 -5.42 -5.56 -16.15
N GLY A 120 -5.32 -5.79 -14.85
CA GLY A 120 -4.11 -5.50 -14.08
C GLY A 120 -4.22 -4.29 -13.13
N GLY A 121 -5.39 -3.64 -13.06
CA GLY A 121 -5.66 -2.60 -12.08
C GLY A 121 -5.72 -3.13 -10.65
N HIS A 122 -5.77 -2.23 -9.68
CA HIS A 122 -5.89 -2.58 -8.27
C HIS A 122 -7.33 -2.41 -7.78
N LEU A 123 -7.70 -3.12 -6.70
CA LEU A 123 -9.02 -2.97 -6.05
C LEU A 123 -9.35 -1.51 -5.73
N THR A 124 -8.35 -0.74 -5.26
CA THR A 124 -8.51 0.67 -4.91
C THR A 124 -8.58 1.63 -6.09
N HIS A 125 -8.53 1.13 -7.32
CA HIS A 125 -8.71 1.92 -8.54
C HIS A 125 -10.19 2.12 -8.92
N GLY A 126 -11.11 1.99 -7.98
CA GLY A 126 -12.55 2.17 -8.20
C GLY A 126 -13.31 0.86 -8.43
N TRP A 127 -12.74 -0.28 -8.03
CA TRP A 127 -13.43 -1.57 -8.22
C TRP A 127 -14.69 -1.67 -7.35
N LYS A 128 -15.76 -2.20 -7.94
CA LYS A 128 -17.15 -2.15 -7.43
C LYS A 128 -17.37 -2.65 -6.00
N VAL A 129 -16.51 -3.54 -5.49
CA VAL A 129 -16.64 -4.09 -4.11
C VAL A 129 -15.67 -3.44 -3.11
N ASN A 130 -14.82 -2.55 -3.59
CA ASN A 130 -13.85 -1.82 -2.77
C ASN A 130 -14.44 -0.48 -2.31
N PHE A 131 -13.90 0.10 -1.22
CA PHE A 131 -14.31 1.41 -0.75
C PHE A 131 -14.32 2.46 -1.88
N SER A 132 -13.37 2.37 -2.81
CA SER A 132 -13.22 3.30 -3.93
C SER A 132 -14.36 3.22 -4.95
N GLY A 133 -14.93 2.02 -5.18
CA GLY A 133 -16.11 1.86 -6.03
C GLY A 133 -17.44 2.04 -5.29
N LEU A 134 -17.43 1.93 -3.95
CA LEU A 134 -18.63 2.10 -3.12
C LEU A 134 -18.91 3.57 -2.78
N ASN A 135 -17.86 4.40 -2.61
CA ASN A 135 -17.98 5.79 -2.14
C ASN A 135 -17.82 6.83 -3.26
N TYR A 136 -17.33 6.42 -4.43
CA TYR A 136 -17.05 7.32 -5.55
C TYR A 136 -17.68 6.81 -6.84
N LYS A 137 -17.96 7.71 -7.80
CA LYS A 137 -18.43 7.34 -9.13
C LYS A 137 -17.27 6.91 -10.00
N SER A 138 -17.02 5.60 -10.02
CA SER A 138 -15.87 5.03 -10.72
C SER A 138 -16.12 4.86 -12.21
N VAL A 139 -15.15 5.29 -13.00
CA VAL A 139 -15.02 5.03 -14.43
C VAL A 139 -13.81 4.14 -14.65
N GLN A 140 -13.98 3.00 -15.31
CA GLN A 140 -12.90 2.07 -15.57
C GLN A 140 -12.41 2.23 -17.00
N TYR A 141 -11.08 2.19 -17.21
CA TYR A 141 -10.49 2.04 -18.53
C TYR A 141 -9.79 0.69 -18.66
N HIS A 142 -9.64 0.23 -19.88
CA HIS A 142 -9.21 -1.12 -20.20
C HIS A 142 -7.89 -1.16 -20.98
N VAL A 143 -7.32 -2.35 -21.10
CA VAL A 143 -6.25 -2.63 -22.06
C VAL A 143 -6.85 -3.09 -23.37
N LYS A 144 -6.12 -2.87 -24.47
CA LYS A 144 -6.43 -3.42 -25.79
C LYS A 144 -6.13 -4.91 -25.85
N GLU A 145 -6.50 -5.56 -26.96
CA GLU A 145 -6.20 -6.98 -27.21
C GLU A 145 -4.70 -7.31 -27.17
N ASP A 146 -3.85 -6.33 -27.46
CA ASP A 146 -2.39 -6.46 -27.37
C ASP A 146 -1.82 -6.35 -25.96
N GLY A 147 -2.69 -6.13 -24.95
CA GLY A 147 -2.32 -5.97 -23.53
C GLY A 147 -1.78 -4.58 -23.17
N LEU A 148 -1.80 -3.62 -24.08
CA LEU A 148 -1.36 -2.25 -23.81
C LEU A 148 -2.54 -1.34 -23.44
N ILE A 149 -2.27 -0.34 -22.59
CA ILE A 149 -3.27 0.67 -22.23
C ILE A 149 -3.65 1.47 -23.48
N ASP A 150 -4.95 1.64 -23.72
CA ASP A 150 -5.47 2.50 -24.77
C ASP A 150 -5.52 3.96 -24.28
N PHE A 151 -4.47 4.70 -24.54
CA PHE A 151 -4.40 6.12 -24.13
C PHE A 151 -5.43 7.02 -24.84
N GLU A 152 -5.96 6.63 -25.98
CA GLU A 152 -7.04 7.39 -26.64
C GLU A 152 -8.38 7.15 -25.91
N GLU A 153 -8.66 5.92 -25.48
CA GLU A 153 -9.80 5.64 -24.61
C GLU A 153 -9.67 6.40 -23.28
N VAL A 154 -8.51 6.33 -22.62
CA VAL A 154 -8.25 7.06 -21.36
C VAL A 154 -8.51 8.57 -21.54
N ARG A 155 -8.04 9.14 -22.65
CA ARG A 155 -8.24 10.58 -22.96
C ARG A 155 -9.70 10.92 -23.23
N ALA A 156 -10.42 10.06 -23.96
CA ALA A 156 -11.83 10.24 -24.25
C ALA A 156 -12.67 10.19 -22.96
N LEU A 157 -12.48 9.16 -22.14
CA LEU A 157 -13.16 8.99 -20.86
C LEU A 157 -12.85 10.15 -19.89
N ALA A 158 -11.59 10.59 -19.83
CA ALA A 158 -11.21 11.73 -18.99
C ALA A 158 -11.89 13.04 -19.42
N ARG A 159 -12.05 13.28 -20.72
CA ARG A 159 -12.76 14.45 -21.24
C ARG A 159 -14.26 14.38 -20.99
N GLU A 160 -14.85 13.23 -21.16
CA GLU A 160 -16.30 13.00 -20.97
C GLU A 160 -16.67 13.10 -19.49
N HIS A 161 -15.96 12.35 -18.64
CA HIS A 161 -16.34 12.20 -17.24
C HIS A 161 -15.71 13.25 -16.33
N LYS A 162 -14.60 13.88 -16.72
CA LYS A 162 -13.85 14.87 -15.93
C LYS A 162 -13.56 14.40 -14.51
N PRO A 163 -12.91 13.25 -14.34
CA PRO A 163 -12.63 12.71 -13.02
C PRO A 163 -11.69 13.62 -12.24
N LYS A 164 -11.85 13.67 -10.92
CA LYS A 164 -10.95 14.39 -10.02
C LYS A 164 -9.62 13.66 -9.80
N LEU A 165 -9.63 12.35 -9.95
CA LEU A 165 -8.49 11.47 -9.72
C LEU A 165 -8.47 10.38 -10.80
N ILE A 166 -7.29 10.12 -11.32
CA ILE A 166 -7.03 9.02 -12.24
C ILE A 166 -5.94 8.14 -11.62
N TRP A 167 -6.22 6.87 -11.46
CA TRP A 167 -5.28 5.84 -11.02
C TRP A 167 -4.73 5.06 -12.20
N CYS A 168 -3.41 4.85 -12.20
CA CYS A 168 -2.68 4.06 -13.19
C CYS A 168 -1.62 3.14 -12.54
#